data_5aff83b079b72b1f94f086ed91e25441
#
_entry.id   5aff83b079b72b1f94f086ed91e25441
#
_cell.length_a   1.000
_cell.length_b   1.000
_cell.length_c   1.000
_cell.angle_alpha   90.00
_cell.angle_beta   90.00
_cell.angle_gamma   90.00
#
_symmetry.space_group_name_H-M   'P 1'
#
loop_
_entity.id
_entity.type
_entity.pdbx_description
1 polymer ?
#
loop_
_entity_poly.entity_id
_entity_poly.type
_entity_poly.pdbx_seq_one_letter_code
_entity_poly.pdbx_strand_id
1 'polypeptide(L)'
;MNNNAADLSNIMIPREGKRKRESSYDRTGGNDDRIYVKPGDTAVIADIKAPGLITHIWMTMMNDGFKEEKDSFRKVVLQFYWDNEEEPSVLAPIGDFFGMGHAMSRNFVSAPLQMSPEDGKGFNCWFPMPFQERALLTVKNEADTSLILYYYVDYEEYKAPKEELLHFHAQWHRELPTQGVDKGLFKTHRDWCFSGENKTGEENYIILNAKGRGHYVGANVNIHNLNTDGLWDWPGEGDDMIFIDGEAQPRLHGTGTEDYVNMAWCPTKEYCAPYHGLILGGKDNWKGKITYYRYHIQDPIMFEDSIKVTIEHGHANHRSDDWSTTAYWYQTEPHLPFEPILPVEKRLPINEDTLGWGDKAY
;
A
#
# COMPACT_ATOMS: atom_id res chain seq x y z
N MET A 1 -3.26 -7.09 28.53
CA MET A 1 -1.78 -7.18 28.45
C MET A 1 -1.41 -6.69 27.08
N ASN A 2 -0.60 -5.63 26.96
CA ASN A 2 -0.15 -5.11 25.65
C ASN A 2 0.81 -6.13 25.03
N ASN A 3 0.28 -6.98 24.17
CA ASN A 3 1.10 -7.86 23.34
C ASN A 3 1.70 -7.07 22.19
N ASN A 4 2.76 -6.31 22.47
CA ASN A 4 3.57 -5.72 21.41
C ASN A 4 4.26 -6.87 20.66
N ALA A 5 3.75 -7.25 19.48
CA ALA A 5 4.31 -8.34 18.66
C ALA A 5 5.78 -8.12 18.27
N ALA A 6 6.29 -6.90 18.40
CA ALA A 6 7.68 -6.53 18.18
C ALA A 6 8.57 -6.65 19.44
N ASP A 7 8.01 -7.01 20.59
CA ASP A 7 8.79 -7.22 21.81
C ASP A 7 9.43 -8.62 21.81
N LEU A 8 10.74 -8.67 21.72
CA LEU A 8 11.50 -9.92 21.77
C LEU A 8 11.21 -10.76 23.02
N SER A 9 10.74 -10.14 24.11
CA SER A 9 10.33 -10.86 25.33
C SER A 9 9.14 -11.81 25.09
N ASN A 10 8.32 -11.56 24.08
CA ASN A 10 7.19 -12.43 23.75
C ASN A 10 7.58 -13.77 23.13
N ILE A 11 8.81 -13.92 22.60
CA ILE A 11 9.26 -15.18 22.00
C ILE A 11 9.46 -16.29 23.02
N MET A 12 9.64 -15.97 24.29
CA MET A 12 9.77 -16.96 25.38
C MET A 12 8.42 -17.46 25.91
N ILE A 13 7.31 -16.85 25.46
CA ILE A 13 5.96 -17.25 25.86
C ILE A 13 5.46 -18.37 24.93
N PRO A 14 5.01 -19.54 25.48
CA PRO A 14 4.46 -20.59 24.64
C PRO A 14 3.29 -20.07 23.79
N ARG A 15 3.31 -20.40 22.49
CA ARG A 15 2.23 -20.05 21.56
C ARG A 15 1.24 -21.20 21.43
N GLU A 16 -0.02 -20.86 21.30
CA GLU A 16 -1.07 -21.80 20.93
C GLU A 16 -1.10 -22.01 19.41
N GLY A 17 -1.60 -23.20 19.00
CA GLY A 17 -1.74 -23.52 17.57
C GLY A 17 -0.61 -24.33 17.00
N LYS A 18 -0.70 -24.59 15.70
CA LYS A 18 0.31 -25.32 14.92
C LYS A 18 0.88 -24.39 13.85
N ARG A 19 2.19 -24.25 13.82
CA ARG A 19 2.88 -23.56 12.72
C ARG A 19 2.74 -24.34 11.43
N LYS A 20 2.27 -23.72 10.37
CA LYS A 20 2.10 -24.27 9.03
C LYS A 20 2.60 -23.31 7.96
N ARG A 21 2.72 -23.81 6.74
CA ARG A 21 3.13 -23.05 5.57
C ARG A 21 2.43 -23.57 4.31
N GLU A 22 1.86 -22.67 3.54
CA GLU A 22 1.63 -22.87 2.12
C GLU A 22 2.78 -22.26 1.32
N SER A 23 3.24 -22.93 0.28
CA SER A 23 4.38 -22.46 -0.51
C SER A 23 4.43 -23.09 -1.89
N SER A 24 5.23 -22.50 -2.74
CA SER A 24 5.46 -22.95 -4.12
C SER A 24 6.42 -24.15 -4.25
N TYR A 25 6.74 -24.86 -3.17
CA TYR A 25 7.70 -25.95 -3.20
C TYR A 25 7.27 -27.09 -4.18
N ASP A 26 8.25 -27.72 -4.79
CA ASP A 26 8.05 -28.84 -5.72
C ASP A 26 7.47 -30.07 -4.99
N ARG A 27 6.20 -30.36 -5.24
CA ARG A 27 5.47 -31.47 -4.60
C ARG A 27 6.01 -32.85 -5.00
N THR A 28 6.84 -32.92 -6.04
CA THR A 28 7.48 -34.18 -6.45
C THR A 28 8.73 -34.51 -5.63
N GLY A 29 9.21 -33.58 -4.80
CA GLY A 29 10.46 -33.67 -4.08
C GLY A 29 11.69 -33.27 -4.92
N GLY A 30 11.45 -32.71 -6.10
CA GLY A 30 12.48 -32.11 -6.95
C GLY A 30 12.89 -30.71 -6.45
N ASN A 31 13.23 -29.82 -7.37
CA ASN A 31 13.71 -28.46 -7.06
C ASN A 31 13.09 -27.42 -8.02
N ASP A 32 11.95 -27.71 -8.64
CA ASP A 32 11.19 -26.72 -9.41
C ASP A 32 10.15 -26.05 -8.51
N ASP A 33 10.63 -25.29 -7.54
CA ASP A 33 9.89 -24.70 -6.41
C ASP A 33 9.06 -23.48 -6.77
N ARG A 34 8.59 -23.36 -8.00
CA ARG A 34 7.85 -22.22 -8.52
C ARG A 34 6.50 -22.61 -9.08
N ILE A 35 5.63 -21.63 -9.17
CA ILE A 35 4.42 -21.76 -9.97
C ILE A 35 4.49 -20.85 -11.19
N TYR A 36 3.77 -21.25 -12.24
CA TYR A 36 3.59 -20.45 -13.43
C TYR A 36 2.14 -20.01 -13.50
N VAL A 37 1.90 -18.70 -13.63
CA VAL A 37 0.57 -18.13 -13.83
C VAL A 37 0.54 -17.51 -15.22
N LYS A 38 -0.27 -18.08 -16.12
CA LYS A 38 -0.36 -17.58 -17.50
C LYS A 38 -1.03 -16.21 -17.56
N PRO A 39 -0.83 -15.45 -18.66
CA PRO A 39 -1.58 -14.22 -18.90
C PRO A 39 -3.09 -14.45 -18.78
N GLY A 40 -3.76 -13.61 -17.99
CA GLY A 40 -5.20 -13.66 -17.71
C GLY A 40 -5.63 -14.65 -16.63
N ASP A 41 -4.76 -15.59 -16.23
CA ASP A 41 -5.08 -16.60 -15.21
C ASP A 41 -4.97 -16.03 -13.77
N THR A 42 -5.73 -16.66 -12.87
CA THR A 42 -5.65 -16.47 -11.43
C THR A 42 -5.19 -17.76 -10.76
N ALA A 43 -4.11 -17.70 -9.99
CA ALA A 43 -3.62 -18.82 -9.20
C ALA A 43 -4.03 -18.69 -7.74
N VAL A 44 -4.47 -19.79 -7.13
CA VAL A 44 -4.63 -19.90 -5.67
C VAL A 44 -3.26 -20.21 -5.06
N ILE A 45 -2.76 -19.34 -4.18
CA ILE A 45 -1.49 -19.53 -3.48
C ILE A 45 -1.68 -20.08 -2.06
N ALA A 46 -2.87 -19.86 -1.46
CA ALA A 46 -3.29 -20.49 -0.22
C ALA A 46 -4.82 -20.64 -0.18
N ASP A 47 -5.31 -21.78 0.32
CA ASP A 47 -6.72 -22.04 0.64
C ASP A 47 -6.77 -22.79 1.98
N ILE A 48 -6.74 -22.03 3.08
CA ILE A 48 -6.63 -22.53 4.45
C ILE A 48 -8.03 -22.61 5.05
N LYS A 49 -8.53 -23.82 5.32
CA LYS A 49 -9.88 -24.11 5.82
C LYS A 49 -9.85 -24.50 7.29
N ALA A 50 -9.44 -23.57 8.12
CA ALA A 50 -9.37 -23.69 9.58
C ALA A 50 -9.26 -22.29 10.15
N PRO A 51 -9.60 -22.07 11.45
CA PRO A 51 -9.28 -20.79 12.09
C PRO A 51 -7.75 -20.62 12.22
N GLY A 52 -7.26 -19.40 12.03
CA GLY A 52 -5.84 -19.18 12.06
C GLY A 52 -5.40 -17.72 12.00
N LEU A 53 -4.09 -17.55 11.85
CA LEU A 53 -3.42 -16.27 11.74
C LEU A 53 -2.27 -16.39 10.75
N ILE A 54 -2.35 -15.71 9.61
CA ILE A 54 -1.17 -15.53 8.75
C ILE A 54 -0.24 -14.55 9.46
N THR A 55 1.01 -14.95 9.61
CA THR A 55 2.01 -14.19 10.37
C THR A 55 3.13 -13.64 9.50
N HIS A 56 3.28 -14.18 8.29
CA HIS A 56 4.29 -13.75 7.35
C HIS A 56 3.94 -14.21 5.94
N ILE A 57 4.13 -13.31 4.97
CA ILE A 57 4.11 -13.62 3.55
C ILE A 57 5.46 -13.20 2.96
N TRP A 58 6.11 -14.14 2.28
CA TRP A 58 7.28 -13.86 1.46
C TRP A 58 6.99 -14.20 0.00
N MET A 59 7.41 -13.32 -0.91
CA MET A 59 7.29 -13.55 -2.35
C MET A 59 8.51 -13.05 -3.09
N THR A 60 8.74 -13.63 -4.26
CA THR A 60 9.56 -13.05 -5.32
C THR A 60 9.00 -13.46 -6.66
N MET A 61 9.12 -12.58 -7.65
CA MET A 61 8.55 -12.81 -8.97
C MET A 61 9.50 -12.43 -10.10
N MET A 62 9.31 -13.11 -11.21
CA MET A 62 9.88 -12.80 -12.52
C MET A 62 8.87 -13.15 -13.60
N ASN A 63 9.11 -12.73 -14.81
CA ASN A 63 8.33 -13.16 -15.97
C ASN A 63 9.07 -14.23 -16.77
N ASP A 64 8.44 -14.74 -17.81
CA ASP A 64 8.94 -15.82 -18.63
C ASP A 64 10.39 -15.59 -19.10
N GLY A 65 11.19 -16.67 -19.12
CA GLY A 65 12.62 -16.60 -19.43
C GLY A 65 13.46 -15.93 -18.34
N PHE A 66 12.96 -15.80 -17.10
CA PHE A 66 13.61 -15.11 -15.97
C PHE A 66 13.97 -13.65 -16.29
N LYS A 67 13.10 -12.98 -17.02
CA LYS A 67 13.19 -11.56 -17.32
C LYS A 67 12.07 -10.82 -16.61
N GLU A 68 12.30 -9.59 -16.22
CA GLU A 68 11.26 -8.71 -15.71
C GLU A 68 10.51 -8.10 -16.90
N GLU A 69 9.20 -8.30 -16.94
CA GLU A 69 8.36 -7.57 -17.90
C GLU A 69 8.16 -6.15 -17.38
N LYS A 70 8.23 -5.18 -18.30
CA LYS A 70 8.01 -3.78 -17.93
C LYS A 70 6.69 -3.60 -17.21
N ASP A 71 6.75 -2.89 -16.10
CA ASP A 71 5.60 -2.52 -15.26
C ASP A 71 4.81 -3.72 -14.67
N SER A 72 5.42 -4.93 -14.65
CA SER A 72 4.79 -6.17 -14.16
C SER A 72 4.28 -6.05 -12.72
N PHE A 73 4.92 -5.25 -11.87
CA PHE A 73 4.48 -5.02 -10.48
C PHE A 73 3.09 -4.37 -10.36
N ARG A 74 2.57 -3.72 -11.41
CA ARG A 74 1.20 -3.20 -11.49
C ARG A 74 0.28 -4.00 -12.39
N LYS A 75 0.80 -5.04 -13.08
CA LYS A 75 0.03 -6.00 -13.88
C LYS A 75 -0.33 -7.27 -13.10
N VAL A 76 0.34 -7.53 -11.99
CA VAL A 76 0.05 -8.65 -11.08
C VAL A 76 -0.74 -8.15 -9.89
N VAL A 77 -1.90 -8.76 -9.61
CA VAL A 77 -2.84 -8.31 -8.58
C VAL A 77 -3.00 -9.37 -7.50
N LEU A 78 -2.89 -8.96 -6.24
CA LEU A 78 -3.21 -9.76 -5.07
C LEU A 78 -4.67 -9.58 -4.68
N GLN A 79 -5.35 -10.69 -4.38
CA GLN A 79 -6.72 -10.71 -3.87
C GLN A 79 -6.81 -11.72 -2.73
N PHE A 80 -7.11 -11.25 -1.52
CA PHE A 80 -7.25 -12.09 -0.33
C PHE A 80 -8.67 -11.98 0.20
N TYR A 81 -9.25 -13.10 0.62
CA TYR A 81 -10.62 -13.23 1.09
C TYR A 81 -10.62 -13.93 2.44
N TRP A 82 -11.40 -13.40 3.38
CA TRP A 82 -11.55 -13.96 4.70
C TRP A 82 -12.94 -14.59 4.87
N ASP A 83 -12.99 -15.73 5.57
CA ASP A 83 -14.18 -16.35 6.13
C ASP A 83 -15.35 -16.53 5.13
N ASN A 84 -15.01 -16.90 3.89
CA ASN A 84 -15.92 -17.11 2.78
C ASN A 84 -16.65 -15.85 2.26
N GLU A 85 -16.15 -14.65 2.54
CA GLU A 85 -16.63 -13.44 1.87
C GLU A 85 -16.48 -13.56 0.35
N GLU A 86 -17.45 -13.00 -0.39
CA GLU A 86 -17.44 -13.00 -1.86
C GLU A 86 -16.50 -11.91 -2.41
N GLU A 87 -16.39 -10.80 -1.71
CA GLU A 87 -15.55 -9.68 -2.08
C GLU A 87 -14.18 -9.75 -1.40
N PRO A 88 -13.09 -9.33 -2.08
CA PRO A 88 -11.76 -9.38 -1.50
C PRO A 88 -11.58 -8.30 -0.43
N SER A 89 -11.03 -8.68 0.72
CA SER A 89 -10.58 -7.75 1.77
C SER A 89 -9.20 -7.16 1.48
N VAL A 90 -8.43 -7.78 0.56
CA VAL A 90 -7.20 -7.24 0.00
C VAL A 90 -7.29 -7.18 -1.51
N LEU A 91 -7.10 -6.00 -2.09
CA LEU A 91 -7.11 -5.76 -3.52
C LEU A 91 -6.07 -4.71 -3.90
N ALA A 92 -4.92 -5.16 -4.36
CA ALA A 92 -3.82 -4.27 -4.73
C ALA A 92 -2.87 -4.90 -5.76
N PRO A 93 -2.21 -4.09 -6.61
CA PRO A 93 -1.07 -4.55 -7.38
C PRO A 93 0.04 -5.04 -6.43
N ILE A 94 0.77 -6.07 -6.84
CA ILE A 94 1.74 -6.74 -5.95
C ILE A 94 2.83 -5.79 -5.43
N GLY A 95 3.38 -4.91 -6.27
CA GLY A 95 4.39 -3.94 -5.84
C GLY A 95 3.85 -2.97 -4.80
N ASP A 96 2.67 -2.41 -5.08
CA ASP A 96 2.00 -1.44 -4.21
C ASP A 96 1.56 -2.09 -2.87
N PHE A 97 1.12 -3.38 -2.88
CA PHE A 97 0.82 -4.11 -1.65
C PHE A 97 2.04 -4.26 -0.73
N PHE A 98 3.22 -4.55 -1.30
CA PHE A 98 4.45 -4.68 -0.52
C PHE A 98 5.13 -3.33 -0.23
N GLY A 99 4.46 -2.20 -0.47
CA GLY A 99 4.87 -0.88 -0.04
C GLY A 99 5.69 -0.08 -1.04
N MET A 100 5.83 -0.56 -2.28
CA MET A 100 6.55 0.15 -3.33
C MET A 100 5.68 0.33 -4.58
N GLY A 101 5.28 1.55 -4.84
CA GLY A 101 4.49 1.90 -6.01
C GLY A 101 5.31 2.10 -7.29
N HIS A 102 4.70 2.81 -8.24
CA HIS A 102 5.31 3.17 -9.53
C HIS A 102 5.72 1.98 -10.41
N ALA A 103 5.17 0.78 -10.16
CA ALA A 103 5.48 -0.47 -10.86
C ALA A 103 6.98 -0.84 -10.82
N MET A 104 7.66 -0.57 -9.73
CA MET A 104 9.08 -0.87 -9.55
C MET A 104 9.33 -1.47 -8.17
N SER A 105 10.54 -2.00 -7.95
CA SER A 105 11.02 -2.45 -6.65
C SER A 105 12.20 -1.61 -6.18
N ARG A 106 12.39 -1.53 -4.87
CA ARG A 106 13.50 -0.84 -4.22
C ARG A 106 13.82 -1.50 -2.89
N ASN A 107 15.07 -1.44 -2.47
CA ASN A 107 15.43 -1.85 -1.12
C ASN A 107 14.84 -0.85 -0.11
N PHE A 108 14.02 -1.35 0.78
CA PHE A 108 13.56 -0.60 1.95
C PHE A 108 13.18 -1.55 3.08
N VAL A 109 13.18 -1.04 4.30
CA VAL A 109 12.88 -1.78 5.52
C VAL A 109 11.92 -0.99 6.39
N SER A 110 10.80 -1.61 6.74
CA SER A 110 9.90 -1.13 7.79
C SER A 110 9.50 -2.30 8.69
N ALA A 111 8.74 -2.04 9.75
CA ALA A 111 8.27 -3.10 10.63
C ALA A 111 7.30 -4.07 9.94
N PRO A 112 6.23 -3.59 9.23
CA PRO A 112 5.28 -4.50 8.61
C PRO A 112 5.63 -4.94 7.19
N LEU A 113 6.40 -4.15 6.43
CA LEU A 113 6.70 -4.41 5.03
C LEU A 113 8.17 -4.19 4.71
N GLN A 114 8.70 -5.01 3.82
CA GLN A 114 10.08 -4.91 3.38
C GLN A 114 10.25 -5.46 1.96
N MET A 115 11.08 -4.79 1.17
CA MET A 115 11.65 -5.33 -0.07
C MET A 115 13.16 -5.33 0.05
N SER A 116 13.81 -6.47 -0.19
CA SER A 116 15.27 -6.64 -0.11
C SER A 116 15.72 -8.04 -0.50
N PRO A 117 16.99 -8.28 -0.88
CA PRO A 117 17.97 -7.34 -1.43
C PRO A 117 17.83 -7.21 -2.96
N GLU A 118 18.92 -6.89 -3.65
CA GLU A 118 18.97 -6.80 -5.13
C GLU A 118 17.89 -5.86 -5.68
N ASP A 119 17.88 -4.63 -5.20
CA ASP A 119 16.87 -3.61 -5.52
C ASP A 119 15.43 -4.05 -5.24
N GLY A 120 15.24 -4.79 -4.13
CA GLY A 120 13.94 -5.15 -3.64
C GLY A 120 13.35 -6.44 -4.22
N LYS A 121 14.15 -7.42 -4.60
CA LYS A 121 13.67 -8.68 -5.21
C LYS A 121 12.91 -9.59 -4.25
N GLY A 122 13.17 -9.55 -2.95
CA GLY A 122 12.44 -10.30 -1.93
C GLY A 122 11.38 -9.42 -1.26
N PHE A 123 10.12 -9.80 -1.37
CA PHE A 123 8.98 -9.07 -0.79
C PHE A 123 8.55 -9.74 0.51
N ASN A 124 8.39 -8.95 1.57
CA ASN A 124 7.99 -9.45 2.87
C ASN A 124 6.85 -8.63 3.46
N CYS A 125 5.88 -9.32 4.07
CA CYS A 125 4.79 -8.73 4.81
C CYS A 125 4.62 -9.46 6.15
N TRP A 126 4.65 -8.71 7.25
CA TRP A 126 4.43 -9.19 8.62
C TRP A 126 3.16 -8.62 9.25
N PHE A 127 2.30 -7.96 8.49
CA PHE A 127 0.96 -7.64 8.98
C PHE A 127 0.26 -8.93 9.40
N PRO A 128 -0.19 -9.07 10.67
CA PRO A 128 -0.92 -10.24 11.10
C PRO A 128 -2.30 -10.28 10.44
N MET A 129 -2.69 -11.39 9.83
CA MET A 129 -3.97 -11.53 9.12
C MET A 129 -4.78 -12.67 9.76
N PRO A 130 -5.61 -12.37 10.76
CA PRO A 130 -6.46 -13.37 11.41
C PRO A 130 -7.68 -13.73 10.54
N PHE A 131 -8.12 -14.97 10.66
CA PHE A 131 -9.34 -15.50 10.02
C PHE A 131 -9.97 -16.57 10.92
N GLN A 132 -11.31 -16.72 10.83
CA GLN A 132 -12.07 -17.57 11.73
C GLN A 132 -12.45 -18.92 11.12
N GLU A 133 -12.60 -18.98 9.80
CA GLU A 133 -13.04 -20.18 9.07
C GLU A 133 -12.12 -20.48 7.88
N ARG A 134 -11.75 -19.46 7.12
CA ARG A 134 -11.01 -19.64 5.88
C ARG A 134 -10.15 -18.41 5.52
N ALA A 135 -8.96 -18.68 4.99
CA ALA A 135 -8.17 -17.69 4.28
C ALA A 135 -7.93 -18.19 2.85
N LEU A 136 -8.45 -17.44 1.85
CA LEU A 136 -8.21 -17.69 0.43
C LEU A 136 -7.35 -16.56 -0.14
N LEU A 137 -6.13 -16.89 -0.60
CA LEU A 137 -5.20 -15.95 -1.20
C LEU A 137 -4.98 -16.31 -2.66
N THR A 138 -5.15 -15.32 -3.54
CA THR A 138 -4.97 -15.49 -4.98
C THR A 138 -4.04 -14.44 -5.57
N VAL A 139 -3.43 -14.80 -6.70
CA VAL A 139 -2.59 -13.94 -7.53
C VAL A 139 -3.11 -13.98 -8.95
N LYS A 140 -3.56 -12.85 -9.49
CA LYS A 140 -4.01 -12.69 -10.87
C LYS A 140 -2.88 -12.12 -11.71
N ASN A 141 -2.55 -12.78 -12.82
CA ASN A 141 -1.57 -12.27 -13.78
C ASN A 141 -2.28 -11.58 -14.95
N GLU A 142 -2.16 -10.27 -15.02
CA GLU A 142 -2.65 -9.45 -16.14
C GLU A 142 -1.48 -8.90 -16.99
N ALA A 143 -0.28 -9.49 -16.86
CA ALA A 143 0.87 -9.23 -17.71
C ALA A 143 0.73 -9.96 -19.07
N ASP A 144 1.56 -9.55 -20.04
CA ASP A 144 1.56 -10.13 -21.38
C ASP A 144 2.28 -11.49 -21.45
N THR A 145 3.10 -11.79 -20.43
CA THR A 145 3.89 -13.00 -20.30
C THR A 145 3.55 -13.79 -19.04
N SER A 146 3.91 -15.07 -19.01
CA SER A 146 3.69 -15.91 -17.81
C SER A 146 4.48 -15.38 -16.63
N LEU A 147 3.82 -15.31 -15.48
CA LEU A 147 4.44 -15.00 -14.21
C LEU A 147 5.12 -16.24 -13.63
N ILE A 148 6.36 -16.12 -13.21
CA ILE A 148 7.08 -17.07 -12.38
C ILE A 148 7.03 -16.54 -10.95
N LEU A 149 6.44 -17.29 -10.03
CA LEU A 149 6.26 -16.89 -8.64
C LEU A 149 6.81 -17.92 -7.68
N TYR A 150 7.65 -17.47 -6.77
CA TYR A 150 8.06 -18.21 -5.56
C TYR A 150 7.40 -17.54 -4.35
N TYR A 151 6.82 -18.31 -3.44
CA TYR A 151 6.16 -17.75 -2.27
C TYR A 151 6.16 -18.66 -1.05
N TYR A 152 6.06 -18.02 0.13
CA TYR A 152 5.69 -18.61 1.40
C TYR A 152 4.53 -17.83 1.99
N VAL A 153 3.53 -18.54 2.50
CA VAL A 153 2.47 -18.03 3.38
C VAL A 153 2.59 -18.80 4.70
N ASP A 154 3.16 -18.16 5.69
CA ASP A 154 3.38 -18.75 7.02
C ASP A 154 2.24 -18.40 7.95
N TYR A 155 1.63 -19.40 8.58
CA TYR A 155 0.48 -19.22 9.45
C TYR A 155 0.47 -20.09 10.68
N GLU A 156 -0.31 -19.69 11.67
CA GLU A 156 -0.67 -20.46 12.84
C GLU A 156 -2.10 -20.97 12.66
N GLU A 157 -2.31 -22.29 12.72
CA GLU A 157 -3.62 -22.92 12.72
C GLU A 157 -4.08 -23.14 14.15
N TYR A 158 -5.29 -22.71 14.48
CA TYR A 158 -5.88 -22.85 15.80
C TYR A 158 -6.90 -23.99 15.83
N LYS A 159 -7.21 -24.49 17.03
CA LYS A 159 -8.23 -25.53 17.24
C LYS A 159 -9.65 -24.99 17.19
N ALA A 160 -9.83 -23.71 17.46
CA ALA A 160 -11.10 -23.00 17.46
C ALA A 160 -10.84 -21.54 17.06
N PRO A 161 -11.87 -20.84 16.53
CA PRO A 161 -11.80 -19.41 16.28
C PRO A 161 -11.40 -18.64 17.55
N LYS A 162 -10.60 -17.58 17.38
CA LYS A 162 -10.33 -16.61 18.44
C LYS A 162 -11.34 -15.49 18.33
N GLU A 163 -12.08 -15.28 19.40
CA GLU A 163 -13.10 -14.22 19.48
C GLU A 163 -12.46 -12.82 19.36
N GLU A 164 -13.21 -11.89 18.82
CA GLU A 164 -12.90 -10.44 18.77
C GLU A 164 -11.63 -10.02 17.99
N LEU A 165 -11.21 -10.77 16.97
CA LEU A 165 -10.17 -10.32 16.08
C LEU A 165 -10.76 -9.61 14.86
N LEU A 166 -10.17 -8.47 14.51
CA LEU A 166 -10.48 -7.72 13.30
C LEU A 166 -9.75 -8.33 12.11
N HIS A 167 -10.38 -8.33 10.95
CA HIS A 167 -9.74 -8.81 9.71
C HIS A 167 -8.86 -7.74 9.09
N PHE A 168 -7.76 -8.18 8.49
CA PHE A 168 -6.83 -7.31 7.78
C PHE A 168 -7.38 -6.93 6.40
N HIS A 169 -7.27 -5.66 6.05
CA HIS A 169 -7.66 -5.12 4.76
C HIS A 169 -6.53 -4.33 4.14
N ALA A 170 -6.47 -4.35 2.80
CA ALA A 170 -5.61 -3.47 2.03
C ALA A 170 -6.26 -3.12 0.69
N GLN A 171 -6.32 -1.84 0.37
CA GLN A 171 -6.88 -1.36 -0.88
C GLN A 171 -5.96 -0.36 -1.56
N TRP A 172 -5.73 -0.58 -2.85
CA TRP A 172 -5.02 0.34 -3.70
C TRP A 172 -5.98 1.31 -4.40
N HIS A 173 -5.60 2.59 -4.42
CA HIS A 173 -6.32 3.65 -5.11
C HIS A 173 -5.37 4.52 -5.93
N ARG A 174 -5.83 5.12 -7.04
CA ARG A 174 -5.04 6.03 -7.88
C ARG A 174 -5.91 7.10 -8.50
N GLU A 175 -5.41 8.33 -8.52
CA GLU A 175 -5.92 9.45 -9.31
C GLU A 175 -4.82 9.94 -10.25
N LEU A 176 -5.17 10.05 -11.54
CA LEU A 176 -4.24 10.46 -12.59
C LEU A 176 -4.94 11.33 -13.64
N PRO A 177 -4.66 12.64 -13.62
CA PRO A 177 -4.09 13.41 -12.50
C PRO A 177 -5.13 13.64 -11.40
N THR A 178 -4.67 14.01 -10.20
CA THR A 178 -5.54 14.66 -9.21
C THR A 178 -6.09 15.96 -9.78
N GLN A 179 -7.27 16.36 -9.36
CA GLN A 179 -7.93 17.58 -9.87
C GLN A 179 -7.47 18.83 -9.11
N GLY A 180 -6.42 19.47 -9.63
CA GLY A 180 -5.96 20.75 -9.08
C GLY A 180 -7.02 21.84 -9.13
N VAL A 181 -7.24 22.52 -8.00
CA VAL A 181 -8.22 23.58 -7.85
C VAL A 181 -7.58 24.93 -8.11
N ASP A 182 -7.89 25.55 -9.24
CA ASP A 182 -7.46 26.92 -9.52
C ASP A 182 -8.45 27.92 -8.88
N LYS A 183 -8.01 28.53 -7.78
CA LYS A 183 -8.78 29.58 -7.10
C LYS A 183 -8.44 30.99 -7.62
N GLY A 184 -7.61 31.11 -8.66
CA GLY A 184 -7.22 32.37 -9.27
C GLY A 184 -6.42 33.33 -8.36
N LEU A 185 -5.93 32.82 -7.24
CA LEU A 185 -5.33 33.66 -6.18
C LEU A 185 -3.84 33.96 -6.40
N PHE A 186 -3.11 33.05 -7.07
CA PHE A 186 -1.66 33.14 -7.16
C PHE A 186 -1.13 32.66 -8.53
N LYS A 187 0.04 33.16 -8.90
CA LYS A 187 0.66 32.90 -10.19
C LYS A 187 1.75 31.84 -10.15
N THR A 188 2.29 31.55 -8.97
CA THR A 188 3.38 30.61 -8.82
C THR A 188 3.00 29.53 -7.81
N HIS A 189 3.58 28.34 -8.00
CA HIS A 189 3.40 27.23 -7.07
C HIS A 189 3.79 27.60 -5.64
N ARG A 190 4.88 28.36 -5.47
CA ARG A 190 5.34 28.82 -4.15
C ARG A 190 4.31 29.68 -3.42
N ASP A 191 3.53 30.47 -4.15
CA ASP A 191 2.50 31.33 -3.54
C ASP A 191 1.41 30.47 -2.88
N TRP A 192 1.13 29.29 -3.44
CA TRP A 192 0.15 28.35 -2.91
C TRP A 192 0.58 27.67 -1.62
N CYS A 193 1.89 27.49 -1.37
CA CYS A 193 2.39 26.78 -0.19
C CYS A 193 1.96 27.43 1.13
N PHE A 194 1.60 28.72 1.12
CA PHE A 194 1.26 29.46 2.33
C PHE A 194 -0.11 30.18 2.20
N SER A 195 -0.92 29.82 1.25
CA SER A 195 -2.15 30.56 0.93
C SER A 195 -3.24 29.65 0.39
N GLY A 196 -4.49 30.05 0.62
CA GLY A 196 -5.66 29.29 0.26
C GLY A 196 -6.36 28.75 1.52
N GLU A 197 -7.57 28.25 1.32
CA GLU A 197 -8.36 27.65 2.40
C GLU A 197 -8.98 26.34 1.91
N ASN A 198 -8.88 25.31 2.74
CA ASN A 198 -9.62 24.06 2.60
C ASN A 198 -10.16 23.67 3.98
N LYS A 199 -11.47 23.75 4.15
CA LYS A 199 -12.13 23.48 5.45
C LYS A 199 -12.89 22.16 5.45
N THR A 200 -13.21 21.63 4.28
CA THR A 200 -14.13 20.49 4.14
C THR A 200 -13.44 19.21 3.66
N GLY A 201 -12.27 19.32 3.02
CA GLY A 201 -11.57 18.19 2.42
C GLY A 201 -12.32 17.52 1.27
N GLU A 202 -13.32 18.20 0.64
CA GLU A 202 -14.15 17.62 -0.43
C GLU A 202 -13.32 17.25 -1.67
N GLU A 203 -12.33 18.08 -2.02
CA GLU A 203 -11.45 17.86 -3.17
C GLU A 203 -10.16 17.09 -2.81
N ASN A 204 -10.01 16.65 -1.56
CA ASN A 204 -8.84 15.91 -1.14
C ASN A 204 -8.73 14.55 -1.84
N TYR A 205 -7.50 14.12 -2.09
CA TYR A 205 -7.22 12.74 -2.46
C TYR A 205 -7.66 11.79 -1.33
N ILE A 206 -8.39 10.72 -1.69
CA ILE A 206 -8.89 9.75 -0.72
C ILE A 206 -7.88 8.61 -0.58
N ILE A 207 -7.29 8.48 0.61
CA ILE A 207 -6.42 7.35 0.97
C ILE A 207 -7.27 6.13 1.37
N LEU A 208 -8.30 6.33 2.20
CA LEU A 208 -9.22 5.29 2.67
C LEU A 208 -10.62 5.85 2.86
N ASN A 209 -11.63 5.08 2.48
CA ASN A 209 -13.02 5.31 2.84
C ASN A 209 -13.66 3.97 3.23
N ALA A 210 -13.78 3.70 4.53
CA ALA A 210 -14.26 2.43 5.05
C ALA A 210 -15.45 2.61 6.00
N LYS A 211 -16.33 1.60 6.01
CA LYS A 211 -17.46 1.51 6.95
C LYS A 211 -17.37 0.21 7.74
N GLY A 212 -17.71 0.28 9.01
CA GLY A 212 -17.59 -0.79 9.98
C GLY A 212 -16.84 -0.30 11.21
N ARG A 213 -16.52 -1.20 12.12
CA ARG A 213 -15.71 -0.90 13.31
C ARG A 213 -14.29 -1.41 13.11
N GLY A 214 -13.30 -0.58 13.40
CA GLY A 214 -11.92 -0.99 13.22
C GLY A 214 -10.89 0.08 13.55
N HIS A 215 -9.71 -0.05 12.95
CA HIS A 215 -8.68 0.96 13.03
C HIS A 215 -7.78 0.98 11.78
N TYR A 216 -7.49 2.18 11.32
CA TYR A 216 -6.55 2.44 10.25
C TYR A 216 -5.11 2.31 10.79
N VAL A 217 -4.26 1.60 10.04
CA VAL A 217 -2.87 1.35 10.44
C VAL A 217 -1.85 1.92 9.45
N GLY A 218 -2.28 2.74 8.49
CA GLY A 218 -1.37 3.51 7.65
C GLY A 218 -1.48 3.26 6.17
N ALA A 219 -0.59 3.89 5.44
CA ALA A 219 -0.52 3.79 3.99
C ALA A 219 0.91 3.89 3.45
N ASN A 220 1.05 3.34 2.26
CA ASN A 220 2.10 3.67 1.32
C ASN A 220 1.56 4.76 0.38
N VAL A 221 2.32 5.83 0.17
CA VAL A 221 1.92 7.00 -0.62
C VAL A 221 2.91 7.23 -1.74
N ASN A 222 2.43 7.25 -2.98
CA ASN A 222 3.24 7.42 -4.16
C ASN A 222 2.77 8.64 -4.95
N ILE A 223 3.68 9.56 -5.22
CA ILE A 223 3.42 10.78 -5.99
C ILE A 223 4.37 10.77 -7.19
N HIS A 224 3.83 10.80 -8.41
CA HIS A 224 4.61 11.16 -9.58
C HIS A 224 4.35 12.65 -9.85
N ASN A 225 5.34 13.46 -9.48
CA ASN A 225 5.28 14.90 -9.62
C ASN A 225 5.29 15.30 -11.10
N LEU A 226 4.16 15.80 -11.61
CA LEU A 226 3.95 16.19 -13.00
C LEU A 226 4.19 17.69 -13.25
N ASN A 227 4.20 18.50 -12.19
CA ASN A 227 4.42 19.93 -12.23
C ASN A 227 5.89 20.25 -11.97
N THR A 228 6.64 20.51 -13.03
CA THR A 228 8.11 20.60 -12.96
C THR A 228 8.69 21.76 -13.76
N ASP A 229 7.92 22.81 -13.92
CA ASP A 229 8.27 24.02 -14.67
C ASP A 229 8.63 25.22 -13.78
N GLY A 230 8.49 25.08 -12.47
CA GLY A 230 8.80 26.09 -11.49
C GLY A 230 10.24 26.05 -10.95
N LEU A 231 10.60 27.07 -10.20
CA LEU A 231 11.87 27.12 -9.46
C LEU A 231 11.82 26.25 -8.18
N TRP A 232 10.62 25.93 -7.71
CA TRP A 232 10.35 25.13 -6.54
C TRP A 232 9.05 24.34 -6.73
N ASP A 233 9.19 23.07 -7.05
CA ASP A 233 8.09 22.18 -7.45
C ASP A 233 7.77 21.15 -6.37
N TRP A 234 7.96 21.48 -5.10
CA TRP A 234 7.63 20.62 -3.97
C TRP A 234 6.15 20.19 -4.02
N PRO A 235 5.83 18.88 -4.06
CA PRO A 235 4.45 18.40 -4.19
C PRO A 235 3.71 18.26 -2.86
N GLY A 236 4.36 18.54 -1.75
CA GLY A 236 3.80 18.46 -0.41
C GLY A 236 2.95 19.68 -0.03
N GLU A 237 3.00 20.11 1.22
CA GLU A 237 2.19 21.17 1.85
C GLU A 237 0.70 20.81 1.98
N GLY A 238 0.28 19.64 1.54
CA GLY A 238 -1.10 19.19 1.65
C GLY A 238 -1.39 18.55 3.00
N ASP A 239 -2.37 19.10 3.73
CA ASP A 239 -2.77 18.62 5.04
C ASP A 239 -3.51 17.29 4.94
N ASP A 240 -3.22 16.35 5.84
CA ASP A 240 -4.11 15.22 6.07
C ASP A 240 -5.36 15.64 6.84
N MET A 241 -6.50 15.14 6.41
CA MET A 241 -7.79 15.34 7.08
C MET A 241 -8.47 14.00 7.27
N ILE A 242 -8.64 13.56 8.53
CA ILE A 242 -9.21 12.27 8.85
C ILE A 242 -10.54 12.47 9.57
N PHE A 243 -11.62 12.03 8.89
CA PHE A 243 -12.99 12.09 9.36
C PHE A 243 -13.38 10.74 9.94
N ILE A 244 -13.93 10.72 11.15
CA ILE A 244 -14.27 9.51 11.90
C ILE A 244 -15.76 9.56 12.25
N ASP A 245 -16.44 8.42 12.08
CA ASP A 245 -17.82 8.19 12.51
C ASP A 245 -18.81 9.25 11.98
N GLY A 246 -18.62 9.69 10.73
CA GLY A 246 -19.51 10.64 10.07
C GLY A 246 -19.41 12.09 10.56
N GLU A 247 -18.35 12.44 11.29
CA GLU A 247 -18.12 13.83 11.71
C GLU A 247 -17.96 14.77 10.53
N ALA A 248 -18.57 15.95 10.63
CA ALA A 248 -18.51 16.97 9.57
C ALA A 248 -17.17 17.73 9.49
N GLN A 249 -16.37 17.65 10.54
CA GLN A 249 -15.03 18.22 10.61
C GLN A 249 -14.02 17.09 10.82
N PRO A 250 -12.81 17.20 10.29
CA PRO A 250 -11.79 16.18 10.54
C PRO A 250 -11.45 16.10 12.03
N ARG A 251 -11.48 14.90 12.60
CA ARG A 251 -11.05 14.67 13.99
C ARG A 251 -9.54 14.82 14.13
N LEU A 252 -8.80 14.44 13.08
CA LEU A 252 -7.37 14.65 12.98
C LEU A 252 -7.13 15.53 11.75
N HIS A 253 -6.35 16.60 11.92
CA HIS A 253 -6.04 17.56 10.88
C HIS A 253 -4.54 17.88 10.98
N GLY A 254 -3.82 17.57 9.91
CA GLY A 254 -2.37 17.74 9.83
C GLY A 254 -1.92 19.13 9.38
N THR A 255 -0.69 19.22 8.94
CA THR A 255 0.00 20.46 8.59
C THR A 255 0.81 20.38 7.30
N GLY A 256 0.86 19.20 6.66
CA GLY A 256 1.59 19.00 5.42
C GLY A 256 1.78 17.50 5.11
N THR A 257 2.01 17.20 3.85
CA THR A 257 2.21 15.81 3.39
C THR A 257 3.42 15.16 4.05
N GLU A 258 4.54 15.88 4.17
CA GLU A 258 5.72 15.37 4.86
C GLU A 258 5.51 15.18 6.36
N ASP A 259 4.67 16.00 6.98
CA ASP A 259 4.36 15.94 8.39
C ASP A 259 3.48 14.71 8.68
N TYR A 260 2.48 14.44 7.80
CA TYR A 260 1.69 13.20 7.85
C TYR A 260 2.58 11.95 7.83
N VAL A 261 3.62 11.94 7.01
CA VAL A 261 4.55 10.80 6.94
C VAL A 261 5.72 10.92 7.95
N ASN A 262 5.57 11.71 9.00
CA ASN A 262 6.55 11.92 10.09
C ASN A 262 7.92 12.40 9.62
N MET A 263 7.95 13.25 8.62
CA MET A 263 9.15 13.93 8.13
C MET A 263 9.00 15.44 8.32
N ALA A 264 9.90 16.23 7.79
CA ALA A 264 9.86 17.68 7.91
C ALA A 264 10.68 18.36 6.80
N TRP A 265 10.33 19.61 6.47
CA TRP A 265 11.13 20.48 5.63
C TRP A 265 11.45 19.94 4.23
N CYS A 266 10.40 19.52 3.51
CA CYS A 266 10.50 19.11 2.09
C CYS A 266 11.62 18.09 1.84
N PRO A 267 11.58 16.89 2.42
CA PRO A 267 12.68 15.94 2.41
C PRO A 267 13.04 15.45 1.01
N THR A 268 14.34 15.25 0.76
CA THR A 268 14.86 14.68 -0.51
C THR A 268 15.76 13.48 -0.28
N LYS A 269 16.16 13.21 0.97
CA LYS A 269 17.09 12.13 1.30
C LYS A 269 16.32 10.88 1.70
N GLU A 270 16.56 9.79 0.99
CA GLU A 270 15.99 8.48 1.29
C GLU A 270 16.34 8.04 2.71
N TYR A 271 15.35 7.52 3.42
CA TYR A 271 15.44 7.06 4.79
C TYR A 271 14.36 6.03 5.10
N CYS A 272 14.73 4.96 5.78
CA CYS A 272 13.81 3.92 6.23
C CYS A 272 13.85 3.78 7.74
N ALA A 273 12.68 3.89 8.38
CA ALA A 273 12.46 3.65 9.79
C ALA A 273 11.37 2.59 10.00
N PRO A 274 11.18 2.05 11.19
CA PRO A 274 10.16 1.02 11.43
C PRO A 274 8.75 1.38 10.99
N TYR A 275 8.33 2.64 11.11
CA TYR A 275 6.94 3.07 10.91
C TYR A 275 6.76 4.21 9.92
N HIS A 276 7.82 4.79 9.39
CA HIS A 276 7.78 5.83 8.35
C HIS A 276 9.05 5.83 7.52
N GLY A 277 8.98 6.37 6.32
CA GLY A 277 10.16 6.48 5.47
C GLY A 277 9.90 7.15 4.12
N LEU A 278 10.99 7.55 3.49
CA LEU A 278 11.09 8.06 2.13
C LEU A 278 11.91 7.06 1.32
N ILE A 279 11.23 6.23 0.52
CA ILE A 279 11.88 5.18 -0.29
C ILE A 279 12.45 5.76 -1.59
N LEU A 280 11.75 6.72 -2.18
CA LEU A 280 12.16 7.49 -3.35
C LEU A 280 11.96 8.97 -3.06
N GLY A 281 13.01 9.77 -3.20
CA GLY A 281 12.97 11.21 -2.90
C GLY A 281 12.71 12.11 -4.12
N GLY A 282 12.46 11.54 -5.28
CA GLY A 282 12.43 12.30 -6.54
C GLY A 282 13.83 12.67 -7.05
N LYS A 283 13.88 13.46 -8.09
CA LYS A 283 15.10 14.07 -8.67
C LYS A 283 15.26 15.51 -8.14
N ASP A 284 16.22 16.24 -8.72
CA ASP A 284 16.40 17.67 -8.45
C ASP A 284 15.05 18.40 -8.52
N ASN A 285 14.76 19.23 -7.53
CA ASN A 285 13.48 19.96 -7.40
C ASN A 285 12.25 19.03 -7.33
N TRP A 286 12.40 17.86 -6.67
CA TRP A 286 11.36 16.82 -6.47
C TRP A 286 10.71 16.29 -7.76
N LYS A 287 11.35 16.42 -8.90
CA LYS A 287 10.84 15.89 -10.17
C LYS A 287 10.70 14.38 -10.13
N GLY A 288 9.67 13.87 -10.81
CA GLY A 288 9.49 12.45 -11.00
C GLY A 288 8.84 11.75 -9.79
N LYS A 289 9.31 10.54 -9.49
CA LYS A 289 8.64 9.62 -8.59
C LYS A 289 9.09 9.80 -7.14
N ILE A 290 8.13 9.91 -6.24
CA ILE A 290 8.34 10.02 -4.80
C ILE A 290 7.51 8.94 -4.14
N THR A 291 8.08 8.23 -3.17
CA THR A 291 7.40 7.18 -2.41
C THR A 291 7.66 7.34 -0.93
N TYR A 292 6.58 7.54 -0.19
CA TYR A 292 6.56 7.59 1.26
C TYR A 292 5.81 6.41 1.85
N TYR A 293 6.04 6.12 3.13
CA TYR A 293 5.13 5.31 3.93
C TYR A 293 4.97 5.85 5.34
N ARG A 294 3.78 5.63 5.91
CA ARG A 294 3.44 5.88 7.31
C ARG A 294 2.60 4.72 7.82
N TYR A 295 3.07 4.05 8.87
CA TYR A 295 2.35 2.95 9.50
C TYR A 295 2.03 3.31 10.95
N HIS A 296 0.73 3.42 11.27
CA HIS A 296 0.19 3.72 12.60
C HIS A 296 0.11 2.45 13.45
N ILE A 297 1.25 1.79 13.69
CA ILE A 297 1.28 0.52 14.44
C ILE A 297 1.21 0.77 15.96
N GLN A 298 1.83 1.85 16.43
CA GLN A 298 1.81 2.22 17.84
C GLN A 298 0.71 3.24 18.16
N ASP A 299 0.17 3.88 17.15
CA ASP A 299 -0.84 4.94 17.19
C ASP A 299 -1.99 4.70 16.19
N PRO A 300 -2.63 3.50 16.20
CA PRO A 300 -3.71 3.19 15.27
C PRO A 300 -4.88 4.17 15.43
N ILE A 301 -5.55 4.50 14.32
CA ILE A 301 -6.65 5.46 14.31
C ILE A 301 -7.98 4.68 14.30
N MET A 302 -8.67 4.67 15.45
CA MET A 302 -9.86 3.89 15.70
C MET A 302 -11.12 4.56 15.15
N PHE A 303 -12.08 3.73 14.71
CA PHE A 303 -13.42 4.15 14.30
C PHE A 303 -14.45 3.08 14.70
N GLU A 304 -15.68 3.51 15.01
CA GLU A 304 -16.79 2.62 15.42
C GLU A 304 -17.80 2.38 14.29
N ASP A 305 -18.00 3.35 13.39
CA ASP A 305 -18.95 3.26 12.27
C ASP A 305 -18.29 3.48 10.90
N SER A 306 -17.36 4.42 10.81
CA SER A 306 -16.71 4.74 9.54
C SER A 306 -15.44 5.57 9.72
N ILE A 307 -14.56 5.48 8.72
CA ILE A 307 -13.40 6.34 8.61
C ILE A 307 -13.21 6.79 7.17
N LYS A 308 -12.89 8.08 6.97
CA LYS A 308 -12.44 8.64 5.71
C LYS A 308 -11.10 9.33 5.94
N VAL A 309 -10.01 8.72 5.43
CA VAL A 309 -8.66 9.29 5.47
C VAL A 309 -8.40 9.99 4.15
N THR A 310 -8.13 11.28 4.20
CA THR A 310 -7.86 12.10 3.04
C THR A 310 -6.59 12.92 3.21
N ILE A 311 -6.05 13.40 2.10
CA ILE A 311 -4.90 14.30 2.10
C ILE A 311 -5.03 15.27 0.92
N GLU A 312 -4.68 16.53 1.13
CA GLU A 312 -4.59 17.51 0.06
C GLU A 312 -3.47 17.15 -0.92
N HIS A 313 -3.67 17.41 -2.20
CA HIS A 313 -2.60 17.33 -3.21
C HIS A 313 -2.02 18.74 -3.49
N GLY A 314 -1.01 19.09 -2.69
CA GLY A 314 -0.55 20.45 -2.48
C GLY A 314 -1.53 21.23 -1.61
N HIS A 315 -1.11 22.33 -0.98
CA HIS A 315 -1.98 23.12 -0.11
C HIS A 315 -3.25 23.59 -0.84
N ALA A 316 -4.40 23.44 -0.18
CA ALA A 316 -5.72 23.73 -0.74
C ALA A 316 -6.01 23.04 -2.10
N ASN A 317 -5.45 21.85 -2.31
CA ASN A 317 -5.64 21.01 -3.51
C ASN A 317 -5.28 21.69 -4.84
N HIS A 318 -4.27 22.56 -4.87
CA HIS A 318 -3.96 23.31 -6.09
C HIS A 318 -3.17 22.51 -7.13
N ARG A 319 -2.63 21.32 -6.78
CA ARG A 319 -1.78 20.55 -7.67
C ARG A 319 -2.52 19.47 -8.44
N SER A 320 -2.02 19.18 -9.63
CA SER A 320 -2.46 18.05 -10.46
C SER A 320 -1.28 17.12 -10.73
N ASP A 321 -1.13 16.09 -9.91
CA ASP A 321 -0.07 15.09 -9.98
C ASP A 321 -0.66 13.67 -10.10
N ASP A 322 0.16 12.65 -10.39
CA ASP A 322 -0.24 11.26 -10.34
C ASP A 322 -0.07 10.74 -8.92
N TRP A 323 -1.17 10.52 -8.23
CA TRP A 323 -1.17 9.99 -6.87
C TRP A 323 -1.67 8.55 -6.84
N SER A 324 -0.99 7.69 -6.09
CA SER A 324 -1.51 6.37 -5.76
C SER A 324 -1.12 5.99 -4.34
N THR A 325 -2.03 5.28 -3.67
CA THR A 325 -1.82 4.79 -2.30
C THR A 325 -2.26 3.35 -2.16
N THR A 326 -1.66 2.63 -1.22
CA THR A 326 -2.22 1.42 -0.65
C THR A 326 -2.48 1.70 0.82
N ALA A 327 -3.75 1.73 1.20
CA ALA A 327 -4.18 1.85 2.59
C ALA A 327 -4.21 0.47 3.26
N TYR A 328 -3.84 0.41 4.54
CA TYR A 328 -3.89 -0.79 5.38
C TYR A 328 -4.71 -0.50 6.62
N TRP A 329 -5.65 -1.42 6.95
CA TRP A 329 -6.49 -1.28 8.15
C TRP A 329 -7.00 -2.63 8.63
N TYR A 330 -7.59 -2.62 9.78
CA TYR A 330 -8.28 -3.77 10.36
C TYR A 330 -9.71 -3.37 10.68
N GLN A 331 -10.68 -4.22 10.32
CA GLN A 331 -12.08 -4.01 10.69
C GLN A 331 -12.87 -5.31 10.83
N THR A 332 -14.08 -5.18 11.35
CA THR A 332 -15.06 -6.26 11.36
C THR A 332 -15.59 -6.54 9.96
N GLU A 333 -15.91 -7.81 9.68
CA GLU A 333 -16.66 -8.21 8.49
C GLU A 333 -18.19 -8.23 8.78
N PRO A 334 -19.06 -8.08 7.77
CA PRO A 334 -18.73 -7.83 6.38
C PRO A 334 -18.31 -6.37 6.13
N HIS A 335 -17.34 -6.17 5.20
CA HIS A 335 -16.99 -4.84 4.73
C HIS A 335 -17.82 -4.41 3.52
N LEU A 336 -17.78 -3.12 3.16
CA LEU A 336 -18.35 -2.65 1.90
C LEU A 336 -17.48 -3.12 0.73
N PRO A 337 -18.09 -3.64 -0.37
CA PRO A 337 -17.36 -4.01 -1.57
C PRO A 337 -16.43 -2.88 -2.03
N PHE A 338 -15.22 -3.24 -2.40
CA PHE A 338 -14.28 -2.29 -2.99
C PHE A 338 -14.71 -1.91 -4.40
N GLU A 339 -14.41 -0.68 -4.82
CA GLU A 339 -14.46 -0.35 -6.23
C GLU A 339 -13.54 -1.29 -7.01
N PRO A 340 -13.96 -1.74 -8.20
CA PRO A 340 -13.14 -2.60 -9.03
C PRO A 340 -11.77 -1.96 -9.28
N ILE A 341 -10.72 -2.79 -9.21
CA ILE A 341 -9.37 -2.29 -9.53
C ILE A 341 -9.35 -1.72 -10.95
N LEU A 342 -8.69 -0.60 -11.13
CA LEU A 342 -8.56 0.05 -12.44
C LEU A 342 -8.04 -0.94 -13.49
N PRO A 343 -8.48 -0.87 -14.75
CA PRO A 343 -7.93 -1.68 -15.83
C PRO A 343 -6.42 -1.43 -16.00
N VAL A 344 -5.72 -2.41 -16.55
CA VAL A 344 -4.23 -2.44 -16.61
C VAL A 344 -3.66 -1.10 -17.13
N GLU A 345 -4.15 -0.62 -18.26
CA GLU A 345 -3.64 0.61 -18.90
C GLU A 345 -3.77 1.86 -18.03
N LYS A 346 -4.73 1.88 -17.08
CA LYS A 346 -4.90 2.96 -16.11
C LYS A 346 -4.08 2.79 -14.83
N ARG A 347 -3.42 1.64 -14.66
CA ARG A 347 -2.52 1.38 -13.52
C ARG A 347 -1.06 1.64 -13.85
N LEU A 348 -0.68 1.57 -15.14
CA LEU A 348 0.72 1.69 -15.54
C LEU A 348 1.27 3.10 -15.26
N PRO A 349 2.56 3.22 -14.91
CA PRO A 349 3.22 4.50 -14.76
C PRO A 349 3.16 5.33 -16.05
N ILE A 350 3.13 6.65 -15.89
CA ILE A 350 3.30 7.56 -17.03
C ILE A 350 4.69 7.36 -17.63
N ASN A 351 4.77 7.34 -18.94
CA ASN A 351 6.06 7.38 -19.64
C ASN A 351 6.67 8.78 -19.52
N GLU A 352 7.77 8.91 -18.79
CA GLU A 352 8.45 10.18 -18.53
C GLU A 352 8.98 10.84 -19.82
N ASP A 353 9.29 10.05 -20.85
CA ASP A 353 9.71 10.59 -22.17
C ASP A 353 8.62 11.49 -22.79
N THR A 354 7.37 11.24 -22.46
CA THR A 354 6.24 12.07 -22.93
C THR A 354 6.10 13.39 -22.19
N LEU A 355 6.80 13.56 -21.05
CA LEU A 355 6.73 14.75 -20.21
C LEU A 355 7.78 15.80 -20.59
N GLY A 356 8.63 15.54 -21.59
CA GLY A 356 9.61 16.50 -22.10
C GLY A 356 10.78 16.80 -21.15
N TRP A 357 11.04 15.95 -20.17
CA TRP A 357 12.06 16.18 -19.14
C TRP A 357 13.51 15.86 -19.56
N GLY A 358 13.73 15.37 -20.78
CA GLY A 358 15.05 15.03 -21.30
C GLY A 358 15.73 13.84 -20.57
N ASP A 359 16.62 13.16 -21.29
CA ASP A 359 17.32 11.94 -20.86
C ASP A 359 18.18 12.12 -19.59
N LYS A 360 17.60 11.94 -18.42
CA LYS A 360 18.36 11.57 -17.22
C LYS A 360 17.72 10.35 -16.60
N ALA A 361 18.30 9.19 -16.85
CA ALA A 361 17.93 7.93 -16.22
C ALA A 361 17.99 8.02 -14.68
N TYR A 362 17.09 7.29 -14.02
CA TYR A 362 17.11 7.07 -12.57
C TYR A 362 18.34 6.27 -12.15
#